data_3c2b122c22b5d9df3f482b2884d5b549
#
_entry.id   3c2b122c22b5d9df3f482b2884d5b549
#
_cell.length_a   1.000
_cell.length_b   1.000
_cell.length_c   1.000
_cell.angle_alpha   90.00
_cell.angle_beta   90.00
_cell.angle_gamma   90.00
#
_symmetry.space_group_name_H-M   'P 1'
#
loop_
_entity.id
_entity.type
_entity.pdbx_description
1 polymer ?
#
loop_
_entity_poly.entity_id
_entity_poly.type
_entity_poly.pdbx_seq_one_letter_code
_entity_poly.pdbx_strand_id
1 'polypeptide(L)'
;MKILDKYILKSYLKKFFSFFFLIMLVIIFQTIWMFIDDLAGKEIDFQIIFKFLIFYCPKLIPLVLPLTVLLASIMTFGDLAENYEFAAIKSSGISLFRSMKSLIIFNIFLCVVVYFVSNNLIPYSEFKSYNLRKNLAKVKPSMAITEGIFNDIGMMNIKVSNKYGIDNSNLQDVIIHKTNRFNDNTIVIKAREGKLINDEQNDILKIRLNDGYRYEEILAENPNSKQYKPHTQIYFETHEIYIDLKQIYNVDFSEERYNNTFRMQNTKQLNYSIDSLENKLVKEYESFSENFYKRTGVFNFQTRYNRPFEKNSIDITNYTSILRDFDFSSQKSIINSVENNINNQIANLQTQKSNFFIKEKIINLHKTSFHDKYSIPISTLILFILGAPLGAIIRKGGFGFPVVTALIMFLFYHFLGTFAKNAAEDGSISTFIGSWISNIVMLPIAVYLLKRASSDKSILNIDNIFASLKSKFIKEK
;
A
#
# COMPACT_ATOMS: atom_id res chain seq x y z
N MET A 1 33.75 17.71 -24.11
CA MET A 1 34.20 16.95 -22.92
C MET A 1 35.69 16.71 -22.99
N LYS A 2 36.45 16.92 -21.89
CA LYS A 2 37.89 16.60 -21.80
C LYS A 2 38.05 15.07 -21.72
N ILE A 3 39.24 14.55 -22.05
CA ILE A 3 39.53 13.10 -22.02
C ILE A 3 39.18 12.48 -20.67
N LEU A 4 39.55 13.16 -19.57
CA LEU A 4 39.22 12.73 -18.20
C LEU A 4 37.70 12.62 -17.96
N ASP A 5 36.93 13.59 -18.44
CA ASP A 5 35.47 13.57 -18.29
C ASP A 5 34.85 12.33 -18.98
N LYS A 6 35.33 11.99 -20.16
CA LYS A 6 34.90 10.83 -20.94
C LYS A 6 35.30 9.51 -20.26
N TYR A 7 36.49 9.46 -19.69
CA TYR A 7 37.01 8.30 -18.97
C TYR A 7 36.15 7.98 -17.74
N ILE A 8 35.95 8.96 -16.88
CA ILE A 8 35.15 8.80 -15.65
C ILE A 8 33.69 8.47 -15.98
N LEU A 9 33.10 9.15 -16.97
CA LEU A 9 31.72 8.88 -17.40
C LEU A 9 31.57 7.45 -17.95
N LYS A 10 32.51 6.97 -18.80
CA LYS A 10 32.48 5.61 -19.33
C LYS A 10 32.56 4.56 -18.20
N SER A 11 33.46 4.76 -17.23
CA SER A 11 33.61 3.88 -16.08
C SER A 11 32.31 3.85 -15.24
N TYR A 12 31.71 5.02 -14.97
CA TYR A 12 30.46 5.15 -14.26
C TYR A 12 29.29 4.47 -14.97
N LEU A 13 29.11 4.72 -16.26
CA LEU A 13 28.02 4.13 -17.05
C LEU A 13 28.12 2.60 -17.11
N LYS A 14 29.33 2.05 -17.26
CA LYS A 14 29.54 0.60 -17.23
C LYS A 14 29.02 0.01 -15.90
N LYS A 15 29.40 0.60 -14.76
CA LYS A 15 28.97 0.16 -13.44
C LYS A 15 27.48 0.41 -13.22
N PHE A 16 26.98 1.58 -13.63
CA PHE A 16 25.56 1.93 -13.52
C PHE A 16 24.68 0.90 -14.22
N PHE A 17 24.92 0.57 -15.47
CA PHE A 17 24.11 -0.42 -16.17
C PHE A 17 24.30 -1.83 -15.60
N SER A 18 25.53 -2.21 -15.20
CA SER A 18 25.75 -3.52 -14.56
C SER A 18 24.95 -3.66 -13.27
N PHE A 19 24.98 -2.68 -12.35
CA PHE A 19 24.21 -2.72 -11.13
C PHE A 19 22.72 -2.57 -11.36
N PHE A 20 22.31 -1.73 -12.33
CA PHE A 20 20.91 -1.56 -12.66
C PHE A 20 20.26 -2.88 -13.08
N PHE A 21 20.88 -3.59 -14.03
CA PHE A 21 20.35 -4.88 -14.48
C PHE A 21 20.42 -5.95 -13.39
N LEU A 22 21.51 -6.00 -12.61
CA LEU A 22 21.64 -6.96 -11.53
C LEU A 22 20.56 -6.76 -10.45
N ILE A 23 20.40 -5.54 -9.96
CA ILE A 23 19.40 -5.24 -8.91
C ILE A 23 17.99 -5.43 -9.46
N MET A 24 17.74 -4.99 -10.70
CA MET A 24 16.44 -5.17 -11.36
C MET A 24 16.08 -6.64 -11.47
N LEU A 25 17.04 -7.50 -11.87
CA LEU A 25 16.84 -8.94 -11.94
C LEU A 25 16.52 -9.55 -10.58
N VAL A 26 17.25 -9.17 -9.52
CA VAL A 26 16.98 -9.66 -8.16
C VAL A 26 15.57 -9.29 -7.70
N ILE A 27 15.15 -8.03 -7.94
CA ILE A 27 13.81 -7.57 -7.53
C ILE A 27 12.71 -8.19 -8.39
N ILE A 28 12.98 -8.46 -9.68
CA ILE A 28 12.03 -9.21 -10.53
C ILE A 28 11.84 -10.63 -9.98
N PHE A 29 12.91 -11.35 -9.61
CA PHE A 29 12.77 -12.66 -8.97
C PHE A 29 12.02 -12.60 -7.65
N GLN A 30 12.29 -11.60 -6.80
CA GLN A 30 11.52 -11.35 -5.58
C GLN A 30 10.04 -11.10 -5.90
N THR A 31 9.75 -10.37 -6.98
CA THR A 31 8.37 -10.10 -7.41
C THR A 31 7.67 -11.37 -7.88
N ILE A 32 8.35 -12.21 -8.66
CA ILE A 32 7.81 -13.51 -9.08
C ILE A 32 7.48 -14.36 -7.85
N TRP A 33 8.40 -14.43 -6.89
CA TRP A 33 8.19 -15.17 -5.64
C TRP A 33 6.99 -14.64 -4.85
N MET A 34 6.82 -13.32 -4.78
CA MET A 34 5.71 -12.69 -4.07
C MET A 34 4.34 -13.00 -4.70
N PHE A 35 4.29 -13.19 -6.02
CA PHE A 35 3.06 -13.51 -6.75
C PHE A 35 2.93 -14.98 -7.14
N ILE A 36 3.80 -15.86 -6.61
CA ILE A 36 3.81 -17.27 -7.01
C ILE A 36 2.47 -17.95 -6.70
N ASP A 37 1.83 -17.62 -5.57
CA ASP A 37 0.53 -18.16 -5.19
C ASP A 37 -0.61 -17.67 -6.11
N ASP A 38 -0.47 -16.45 -6.65
CA ASP A 38 -1.42 -15.92 -7.62
C ASP A 38 -1.24 -16.55 -9.02
N LEU A 39 -0.06 -17.07 -9.33
CA LEU A 39 0.34 -17.55 -10.65
C LEU A 39 0.44 -19.08 -10.75
N ALA A 40 0.91 -19.73 -9.68
CA ALA A 40 1.10 -21.18 -9.66
C ALA A 40 -0.24 -21.95 -9.61
N GLY A 41 -0.31 -23.10 -10.27
CA GLY A 41 -1.47 -23.98 -10.23
C GLY A 41 -2.70 -23.52 -11.04
N LYS A 42 -2.62 -22.40 -11.77
CA LYS A 42 -3.76 -21.85 -12.53
C LYS A 42 -3.71 -22.14 -14.03
N GLU A 43 -2.76 -22.97 -14.50
CA GLU A 43 -2.55 -23.25 -15.94
C GLU A 43 -2.55 -21.99 -16.81
N ILE A 44 -1.99 -20.89 -16.27
CA ILE A 44 -1.93 -19.61 -16.94
C ILE A 44 -0.86 -19.69 -18.02
N ASP A 45 -1.19 -19.22 -19.22
CA ASP A 45 -0.25 -19.15 -20.32
C ASP A 45 0.98 -18.32 -19.92
N PHE A 46 2.17 -18.86 -20.17
CA PHE A 46 3.45 -18.17 -19.92
C PHE A 46 3.52 -16.78 -20.55
N GLN A 47 2.86 -16.57 -21.68
CA GLN A 47 2.78 -15.25 -22.32
C GLN A 47 2.09 -14.21 -21.44
N ILE A 48 1.05 -14.61 -20.69
CA ILE A 48 0.32 -13.72 -19.77
C ILE A 48 1.19 -13.35 -18.58
N ILE A 49 1.92 -14.34 -18.01
CA ILE A 49 2.88 -14.11 -16.92
C ILE A 49 3.99 -13.15 -17.37
N PHE A 50 4.55 -13.39 -18.55
CA PHE A 50 5.58 -12.53 -19.11
C PHE A 50 5.08 -11.10 -19.35
N LYS A 51 3.86 -10.95 -19.89
CA LYS A 51 3.19 -9.67 -20.08
C LYS A 51 2.96 -8.93 -18.76
N PHE A 52 2.56 -9.66 -17.70
CA PHE A 52 2.43 -9.08 -16.36
C PHE A 52 3.76 -8.55 -15.84
N LEU A 53 4.83 -9.32 -15.96
CA LEU A 53 6.16 -8.91 -15.51
C LEU A 53 6.66 -7.67 -16.27
N ILE A 54 6.49 -7.60 -17.59
CA ILE A 54 6.84 -6.41 -18.37
C ILE A 54 6.08 -5.18 -17.88
N PHE A 55 4.79 -5.28 -17.65
CA PHE A 55 4.00 -4.17 -17.11
C PHE A 55 4.34 -3.85 -15.65
N TYR A 56 4.86 -4.79 -14.89
CA TYR A 56 5.25 -4.55 -13.50
C TYR A 56 6.63 -3.89 -13.37
N CYS A 57 7.57 -4.18 -14.29
CA CYS A 57 8.95 -3.69 -14.25
C CYS A 57 9.10 -2.16 -14.06
N PRO A 58 8.38 -1.27 -14.76
CA PRO A 58 8.56 0.17 -14.58
C PRO A 58 8.25 0.66 -13.16
N LYS A 59 7.38 -0.04 -12.44
CA LYS A 59 7.03 0.25 -11.05
C LYS A 59 8.21 0.03 -10.09
N LEU A 60 9.17 -0.81 -10.46
CA LEU A 60 10.35 -1.11 -9.65
C LEU A 60 11.46 -0.05 -9.81
N ILE A 61 11.42 0.76 -10.86
CA ILE A 61 12.44 1.77 -11.18
C ILE A 61 12.68 2.76 -10.02
N PRO A 62 11.67 3.29 -9.32
CA PRO A 62 11.88 4.20 -8.19
C PRO A 62 12.68 3.62 -7.03
N LEU A 63 12.66 2.30 -6.86
CA LEU A 63 13.43 1.60 -5.82
C LEU A 63 14.85 1.27 -6.32
N VAL A 64 14.95 0.80 -7.56
CA VAL A 64 16.21 0.34 -8.17
C VAL A 64 17.17 1.47 -8.46
N LEU A 65 16.68 2.57 -9.06
CA LEU A 65 17.54 3.65 -9.55
C LEU A 65 18.35 4.38 -8.47
N PRO A 66 17.74 4.80 -7.33
CA PRO A 66 18.49 5.47 -6.27
C PRO A 66 19.64 4.59 -5.72
N LEU A 67 19.38 3.30 -5.51
CA LEU A 67 20.38 2.35 -5.07
C LEU A 67 21.47 2.14 -6.12
N THR A 68 21.08 1.99 -7.38
CA THR A 68 22.02 1.82 -8.50
C THR A 68 22.96 3.01 -8.65
N VAL A 69 22.41 4.23 -8.59
CA VAL A 69 23.19 5.47 -8.68
C VAL A 69 24.18 5.59 -7.53
N LEU A 70 23.73 5.28 -6.32
CA LEU A 70 24.58 5.29 -5.13
C LEU A 70 25.73 4.27 -5.26
N LEU A 71 25.44 3.02 -5.60
CA LEU A 71 26.44 1.97 -5.82
C LEU A 71 27.42 2.33 -6.93
N ALA A 72 26.91 2.73 -8.08
CA ALA A 72 27.74 3.09 -9.23
C ALA A 72 28.69 4.26 -8.91
N SER A 73 28.21 5.26 -8.14
CA SER A 73 29.05 6.40 -7.74
C SER A 73 30.12 6.01 -6.74
N ILE A 74 29.78 5.26 -5.67
CA ILE A 74 30.74 4.79 -4.68
C ILE A 74 31.80 3.91 -5.34
N MET A 75 31.37 2.96 -6.18
CA MET A 75 32.31 2.05 -6.88
C MET A 75 33.19 2.77 -7.89
N THR A 76 32.68 3.81 -8.57
CA THR A 76 33.48 4.52 -9.58
C THR A 76 34.58 5.33 -8.90
N PHE A 77 34.25 6.09 -7.86
CA PHE A 77 35.25 6.87 -7.13
C PHE A 77 36.08 6.02 -6.19
N GLY A 78 35.55 4.88 -5.72
CA GLY A 78 36.29 3.88 -4.95
C GLY A 78 37.43 3.25 -5.77
N ASP A 79 37.16 2.78 -6.99
CA ASP A 79 38.20 2.23 -7.86
C ASP A 79 39.27 3.28 -8.19
N LEU A 80 38.86 4.53 -8.49
CA LEU A 80 39.81 5.62 -8.73
C LEU A 80 40.70 5.90 -7.52
N ALA A 81 40.17 5.74 -6.30
CA ALA A 81 40.90 5.94 -5.06
C ALA A 81 41.81 4.74 -4.73
N GLU A 82 41.35 3.52 -4.93
CA GLU A 82 42.11 2.26 -4.70
C GLU A 82 43.30 2.15 -5.65
N ASN A 83 43.11 2.49 -6.92
CA ASN A 83 44.18 2.48 -7.93
C ASN A 83 45.07 3.72 -7.90
N TYR A 84 44.97 4.59 -6.89
CA TYR A 84 45.72 5.85 -6.77
C TYR A 84 45.51 6.85 -7.93
N GLU A 85 44.60 6.57 -8.86
CA GLU A 85 44.26 7.47 -9.97
C GLU A 85 43.65 8.78 -9.43
N PHE A 86 42.85 8.71 -8.38
CA PHE A 86 42.28 9.90 -7.76
C PHE A 86 43.36 10.79 -7.12
N ALA A 87 44.41 10.20 -6.52
CA ALA A 87 45.54 10.95 -6.00
C ALA A 87 46.31 11.65 -7.14
N ALA A 88 46.56 10.97 -8.27
CA ALA A 88 47.17 11.56 -9.44
C ALA A 88 46.34 12.71 -10.07
N ILE A 89 45.02 12.57 -10.11
CA ILE A 89 44.08 13.63 -10.55
C ILE A 89 44.20 14.86 -9.65
N LYS A 90 44.24 14.67 -8.34
CA LYS A 90 44.39 15.77 -7.36
C LYS A 90 45.73 16.45 -7.40
N SER A 91 46.84 15.69 -7.55
CA SER A 91 48.18 16.25 -7.67
C SER A 91 48.32 17.11 -8.92
N SER A 92 47.52 16.84 -9.97
CA SER A 92 47.45 17.70 -11.17
C SER A 92 46.55 18.93 -10.97
N GLY A 93 46.13 19.27 -9.74
CA GLY A 93 45.32 20.44 -9.41
C GLY A 93 43.83 20.31 -9.74
N ILE A 94 43.35 19.08 -10.08
CA ILE A 94 41.95 18.85 -10.41
C ILE A 94 41.17 18.47 -9.12
N SER A 95 40.21 19.30 -8.72
CA SER A 95 39.36 19.04 -7.54
C SER A 95 38.39 17.88 -7.78
N LEU A 96 37.91 17.25 -6.67
CA LEU A 96 36.84 16.24 -6.71
C LEU A 96 35.60 16.74 -7.43
N PHE A 97 35.16 17.97 -7.12
CA PHE A 97 33.98 18.57 -7.75
C PHE A 97 34.15 18.71 -9.27
N ARG A 98 35.34 19.09 -9.76
CA ARG A 98 35.64 19.15 -11.20
C ARG A 98 35.60 17.76 -11.86
N SER A 99 36.05 16.72 -11.15
CA SER A 99 35.97 15.34 -11.63
C SER A 99 34.54 14.81 -11.68
N MET A 100 33.67 15.28 -10.80
CA MET A 100 32.25 14.91 -10.76
C MET A 100 31.42 15.65 -11.82
N LYS A 101 31.89 16.73 -12.43
CA LYS A 101 31.09 17.63 -13.28
C LYS A 101 30.35 16.89 -14.40
N SER A 102 31.02 16.00 -15.12
CA SER A 102 30.42 15.23 -16.23
C SER A 102 29.34 14.27 -15.73
N LEU A 103 29.52 13.68 -14.54
CA LEU A 103 28.56 12.80 -13.91
C LEU A 103 27.37 13.55 -13.33
N ILE A 104 27.57 14.75 -12.79
CA ILE A 104 26.47 15.63 -12.33
C ILE A 104 25.54 15.95 -13.50
N ILE A 105 26.09 16.32 -14.67
CA ILE A 105 25.31 16.61 -15.87
C ILE A 105 24.52 15.37 -16.31
N PHE A 106 25.15 14.19 -16.30
CA PHE A 106 24.46 12.95 -16.61
C PHE A 106 23.34 12.64 -15.61
N ASN A 107 23.58 12.80 -14.30
CA ASN A 107 22.57 12.54 -13.27
C ASN A 107 21.43 13.56 -13.28
N ILE A 108 21.68 14.83 -13.69
CA ILE A 108 20.61 15.80 -13.95
C ILE A 108 19.75 15.34 -15.13
N PHE A 109 20.37 14.88 -16.22
CA PHE A 109 19.63 14.28 -17.33
C PHE A 109 18.83 13.05 -16.87
N LEU A 110 19.44 12.17 -16.09
CA LEU A 110 18.77 11.01 -15.50
C LEU A 110 17.59 11.41 -14.63
N CYS A 111 17.72 12.45 -13.81
CA CYS A 111 16.64 13.01 -13.00
C CYS A 111 15.42 13.42 -13.86
N VAL A 112 15.64 14.06 -15.00
CA VAL A 112 14.58 14.42 -15.95
C VAL A 112 13.92 13.16 -16.52
N VAL A 113 14.73 12.17 -16.94
CA VAL A 113 14.20 10.88 -17.44
C VAL A 113 13.35 10.18 -16.36
N VAL A 114 13.83 10.11 -15.13
CA VAL A 114 13.11 9.50 -14.00
C VAL A 114 11.79 10.22 -13.71
N TYR A 115 11.77 11.56 -13.83
CA TYR A 115 10.53 12.32 -13.72
C TYR A 115 9.51 11.90 -14.79
N PHE A 116 9.92 11.81 -16.07
CA PHE A 116 9.02 11.35 -17.13
C PHE A 116 8.54 9.91 -16.91
N VAL A 117 9.42 9.02 -16.49
CA VAL A 117 9.06 7.64 -16.13
C VAL A 117 8.05 7.63 -14.98
N SER A 118 8.33 8.38 -13.92
CA SER A 118 7.45 8.45 -12.73
C SER A 118 6.09 9.05 -13.05
N ASN A 119 6.04 10.03 -13.96
CA ASN A 119 4.81 10.74 -14.28
C ASN A 119 3.93 10.05 -15.32
N ASN A 120 4.51 9.33 -16.27
CA ASN A 120 3.79 8.76 -17.42
C ASN A 120 3.86 7.23 -17.47
N LEU A 121 5.08 6.67 -17.40
CA LEU A 121 5.27 5.24 -17.59
C LEU A 121 4.77 4.41 -16.38
N ILE A 122 5.06 4.86 -15.17
CA ILE A 122 4.63 4.16 -13.95
C ILE A 122 3.11 4.15 -13.82
N PRO A 123 2.35 5.26 -13.99
CA PRO A 123 0.89 5.23 -13.98
C PRO A 123 0.29 4.26 -15.01
N TYR A 124 0.81 4.27 -16.23
CA TYR A 124 0.38 3.34 -17.26
C TYR A 124 0.67 1.88 -16.90
N SER A 125 1.85 1.61 -16.39
CA SER A 125 2.27 0.29 -15.91
C SER A 125 1.44 -0.21 -14.74
N GLU A 126 1.15 0.66 -13.77
CA GLU A 126 0.29 0.34 -12.64
C GLU A 126 -1.13 0.00 -13.11
N PHE A 127 -1.67 0.79 -14.04
CA PHE A 127 -2.98 0.54 -14.63
C PHE A 127 -3.05 -0.83 -15.31
N LYS A 128 -2.09 -1.15 -16.19
CA LYS A 128 -2.05 -2.43 -16.90
C LYS A 128 -1.78 -3.62 -15.98
N SER A 129 -0.77 -3.52 -15.11
CA SER A 129 -0.40 -4.62 -14.20
C SER A 129 -1.48 -4.90 -13.16
N TYR A 130 -2.14 -3.87 -12.62
CA TYR A 130 -3.21 -4.02 -11.64
C TYR A 130 -4.45 -4.69 -12.25
N ASN A 131 -4.91 -4.22 -13.44
CA ASN A 131 -6.04 -4.83 -14.13
C ASN A 131 -5.74 -6.29 -14.50
N LEU A 132 -4.56 -6.56 -15.05
CA LEU A 132 -4.15 -7.92 -15.39
C LEU A 132 -4.10 -8.83 -14.14
N ARG A 133 -3.54 -8.34 -13.02
CA ARG A 133 -3.53 -9.09 -11.76
C ARG A 133 -4.96 -9.38 -11.25
N LYS A 134 -5.85 -8.38 -11.30
CA LYS A 134 -7.25 -8.57 -10.90
C LYS A 134 -7.96 -9.59 -11.77
N ASN A 135 -7.67 -9.59 -13.07
CA ASN A 135 -8.21 -10.57 -14.00
C ASN A 135 -7.61 -11.98 -13.75
N LEU A 136 -6.31 -12.07 -13.48
CA LEU A 136 -5.66 -13.33 -13.07
C LEU A 136 -6.28 -13.92 -11.80
N ALA A 137 -6.64 -13.09 -10.83
CA ALA A 137 -7.29 -13.55 -9.60
C ALA A 137 -8.70 -14.14 -9.83
N LYS A 138 -9.36 -13.81 -10.95
CA LYS A 138 -10.68 -14.37 -11.30
C LYS A 138 -10.61 -15.75 -11.96
N VAL A 139 -9.43 -16.19 -12.40
CA VAL A 139 -9.26 -17.44 -13.15
C VAL A 139 -9.31 -18.65 -12.22
N LYS A 140 -10.25 -19.54 -12.49
CA LYS A 140 -10.47 -20.86 -11.87
C LYS A 140 -10.86 -20.88 -10.39
N PRO A 141 -12.18 -20.78 -10.07
CA PRO A 141 -12.71 -20.98 -8.72
C PRO A 141 -12.47 -22.40 -8.17
N SER A 142 -12.37 -23.42 -9.04
CA SER A 142 -12.12 -24.81 -8.61
C SER A 142 -10.75 -24.98 -7.92
N MET A 143 -9.76 -24.14 -8.26
CA MET A 143 -8.47 -24.08 -7.60
C MET A 143 -8.44 -23.08 -6.43
N ALA A 144 -9.40 -22.17 -6.35
CA ALA A 144 -9.53 -21.22 -5.27
C ALA A 144 -10.07 -21.81 -3.96
N ILE A 145 -10.48 -23.10 -3.95
CA ILE A 145 -10.89 -23.76 -2.71
C ILE A 145 -9.64 -24.17 -1.93
N THR A 146 -9.30 -23.37 -0.92
CA THR A 146 -8.21 -23.68 0.02
C THR A 146 -8.76 -24.52 1.17
N GLU A 147 -8.02 -25.55 1.55
CA GLU A 147 -8.39 -26.43 2.66
C GLU A 147 -8.50 -25.68 3.98
N GLY A 148 -9.49 -26.00 4.78
CA GLY A 148 -9.68 -25.49 6.14
C GLY A 148 -10.29 -24.08 6.25
N ILE A 149 -10.40 -23.31 5.16
CA ILE A 149 -10.97 -21.94 5.17
C ILE A 149 -12.19 -21.83 4.28
N PHE A 150 -13.01 -20.81 4.52
CA PHE A 150 -14.13 -20.47 3.64
C PHE A 150 -13.64 -19.69 2.42
N ASN A 151 -14.01 -20.17 1.24
CA ASN A 151 -13.65 -19.59 -0.05
C ASN A 151 -14.92 -19.11 -0.76
N ASP A 152 -14.89 -17.85 -1.23
CA ASP A 152 -16.00 -17.23 -1.97
C ASP A 152 -16.00 -17.69 -3.44
N ILE A 153 -17.04 -18.37 -3.87
CA ILE A 153 -17.26 -18.78 -5.26
C ILE A 153 -18.63 -18.29 -5.72
N GLY A 154 -18.66 -17.12 -6.36
CA GLY A 154 -19.90 -16.47 -6.78
C GLY A 154 -20.77 -16.07 -5.59
N MET A 155 -21.99 -16.62 -5.47
CA MET A 155 -22.90 -16.37 -4.34
C MET A 155 -22.80 -17.45 -3.26
N MET A 156 -21.73 -18.22 -3.23
CA MET A 156 -21.53 -19.32 -2.29
C MET A 156 -20.17 -19.21 -1.60
N ASN A 157 -20.17 -19.49 -0.30
CA ASN A 157 -18.96 -19.66 0.51
C ASN A 157 -18.75 -21.15 0.76
N ILE A 158 -17.65 -21.71 0.25
CA ILE A 158 -17.34 -23.14 0.32
C ILE A 158 -16.14 -23.37 1.23
N LYS A 159 -16.29 -24.25 2.21
CA LYS A 159 -15.20 -24.74 3.05
C LYS A 159 -15.09 -26.24 2.88
N VAL A 160 -13.86 -26.74 2.76
CA VAL A 160 -13.53 -28.17 2.74
C VAL A 160 -12.45 -28.46 3.78
N SER A 161 -12.53 -29.60 4.44
CA SER A 161 -11.48 -29.99 5.39
C SER A 161 -10.22 -30.44 4.67
N ASN A 162 -10.35 -31.35 3.70
CA ASN A 162 -9.24 -31.86 2.90
C ASN A 162 -9.66 -32.05 1.44
N LYS A 163 -8.67 -32.00 0.55
CA LYS A 163 -8.79 -32.40 -0.86
C LYS A 163 -7.94 -33.62 -1.10
N TYR A 164 -8.41 -34.54 -1.95
CA TYR A 164 -7.66 -35.73 -2.29
C TYR A 164 -7.95 -36.18 -3.73
N GLY A 165 -7.13 -37.12 -4.23
CA GLY A 165 -7.19 -37.59 -5.61
C GLY A 165 -6.12 -36.95 -6.49
N ILE A 166 -5.95 -37.49 -7.71
CA ILE A 166 -4.86 -37.10 -8.64
C ILE A 166 -4.94 -35.59 -9.00
N ASP A 167 -6.17 -35.06 -9.12
CA ASP A 167 -6.41 -33.66 -9.50
C ASP A 167 -6.96 -32.80 -8.35
N ASN A 168 -6.86 -33.25 -7.09
CA ASN A 168 -7.49 -32.59 -5.93
C ASN A 168 -9.00 -32.34 -6.14
N SER A 169 -9.66 -33.17 -6.94
CA SER A 169 -11.06 -33.04 -7.30
C SER A 169 -12.03 -33.61 -6.28
N ASN A 170 -11.57 -34.52 -5.41
CA ASN A 170 -12.37 -35.08 -4.33
C ASN A 170 -12.24 -34.22 -3.07
N LEU A 171 -13.37 -33.94 -2.43
CA LEU A 171 -13.49 -33.06 -1.27
C LEU A 171 -13.99 -33.89 -0.07
N GLN A 172 -13.48 -33.57 1.11
CA GLN A 172 -13.91 -34.16 2.37
C GLN A 172 -14.49 -33.10 3.29
N ASP A 173 -15.58 -33.42 4.00
CA ASP A 173 -16.29 -32.55 4.94
C ASP A 173 -16.59 -31.15 4.33
N VAL A 174 -17.46 -31.16 3.36
CA VAL A 174 -17.83 -29.97 2.60
C VAL A 174 -18.93 -29.19 3.31
N ILE A 175 -18.70 -27.92 3.52
CA ILE A 175 -19.70 -26.98 4.03
C ILE A 175 -19.88 -25.86 3.00
N ILE A 176 -21.11 -25.66 2.55
CA ILE A 176 -21.46 -24.60 1.60
C ILE A 176 -22.51 -23.69 2.23
N HIS A 177 -22.20 -22.41 2.30
CA HIS A 177 -23.15 -21.36 2.64
C HIS A 177 -23.57 -20.65 1.35
N LYS A 178 -24.87 -20.59 1.08
CA LYS A 178 -25.42 -19.84 -0.05
C LYS A 178 -26.10 -18.60 0.51
N THR A 179 -25.65 -17.44 0.05
CA THR A 179 -26.19 -16.13 0.42
C THR A 179 -27.29 -15.70 -0.57
N ASN A 180 -28.26 -14.94 -0.08
CA ASN A 180 -29.23 -14.25 -0.91
C ASN A 180 -28.68 -12.88 -1.34
N ARG A 181 -29.44 -12.12 -2.17
CA ARG A 181 -29.07 -10.76 -2.61
C ARG A 181 -28.89 -9.75 -1.48
N PHE A 182 -29.34 -10.03 -0.28
CA PHE A 182 -29.20 -9.18 0.93
C PHE A 182 -28.08 -9.62 1.84
N ASN A 183 -27.20 -10.54 1.38
CA ASN A 183 -26.05 -11.06 2.11
C ASN A 183 -26.39 -11.90 3.36
N ASP A 184 -27.63 -12.40 3.48
CA ASP A 184 -28.02 -13.32 4.52
C ASP A 184 -27.79 -14.77 4.11
N ASN A 185 -27.19 -15.59 4.97
CA ASN A 185 -26.99 -17.02 4.77
C ASN A 185 -28.32 -17.76 4.93
N THR A 186 -29.04 -17.97 3.84
CA THR A 186 -30.35 -18.63 3.88
C THR A 186 -30.28 -20.13 3.71
N ILE A 187 -29.21 -20.66 3.12
CA ILE A 187 -29.03 -22.09 2.88
C ILE A 187 -27.64 -22.52 3.36
N VAL A 188 -27.61 -23.57 4.15
CA VAL A 188 -26.36 -24.25 4.56
C VAL A 188 -26.42 -25.70 4.13
N ILE A 189 -25.41 -26.17 3.39
CA ILE A 189 -25.29 -27.55 2.93
C ILE A 189 -24.05 -28.13 3.59
N LYS A 190 -24.21 -29.28 4.23
CA LYS A 190 -23.11 -30.07 4.79
C LYS A 190 -23.10 -31.42 4.14
N ALA A 191 -21.95 -31.88 3.63
CA ALA A 191 -21.79 -33.20 3.02
C ALA A 191 -20.49 -33.83 3.51
N ARG A 192 -20.49 -35.15 3.65
CA ARG A 192 -19.33 -35.93 4.07
C ARG A 192 -18.28 -35.94 2.97
N GLU A 193 -18.73 -36.10 1.73
CA GLU A 193 -17.86 -36.18 0.57
C GLU A 193 -18.40 -35.26 -0.56
N GLY A 194 -17.50 -34.77 -1.37
CA GLY A 194 -17.83 -34.03 -2.57
C GLY A 194 -16.87 -34.32 -3.71
N LYS A 195 -17.32 -34.14 -4.91
CA LYS A 195 -16.47 -34.24 -6.11
C LYS A 195 -16.68 -33.04 -7.02
N LEU A 196 -15.58 -32.40 -7.38
CA LEU A 196 -15.57 -31.36 -8.40
C LEU A 196 -15.49 -32.02 -9.77
N ILE A 197 -16.47 -31.75 -10.61
CA ILE A 197 -16.52 -32.24 -11.99
C ILE A 197 -16.56 -31.01 -12.89
N ASN A 198 -15.49 -30.81 -13.65
CA ASN A 198 -15.39 -29.72 -14.61
C ASN A 198 -15.98 -30.22 -15.94
N ASP A 199 -17.02 -29.55 -16.44
CA ASP A 199 -17.55 -29.78 -17.78
C ASP A 199 -16.92 -28.74 -18.70
N GLU A 200 -15.79 -29.08 -19.32
CA GLU A 200 -15.03 -28.21 -20.21
C GLU A 200 -15.80 -27.76 -21.45
N GLN A 201 -16.84 -28.51 -21.85
CA GLN A 201 -17.64 -28.18 -23.04
C GLN A 201 -18.70 -27.11 -22.76
N ASN A 202 -19.18 -27.00 -21.53
CA ASN A 202 -20.29 -26.11 -21.16
C ASN A 202 -19.90 -25.00 -20.20
N ASP A 203 -18.63 -24.85 -19.80
CA ASP A 203 -18.16 -23.90 -18.79
C ASP A 203 -18.97 -23.95 -17.48
N ILE A 204 -19.35 -25.16 -17.05
CA ILE A 204 -20.11 -25.40 -15.82
C ILE A 204 -19.26 -26.20 -14.86
N LEU A 205 -19.03 -25.68 -13.66
CA LEU A 205 -18.49 -26.44 -12.53
C LEU A 205 -19.63 -27.16 -11.82
N LYS A 206 -19.63 -28.47 -11.89
CA LYS A 206 -20.55 -29.32 -11.17
C LYS A 206 -19.90 -29.80 -9.87
N ILE A 207 -20.52 -29.47 -8.74
CA ILE A 207 -20.13 -30.00 -7.44
C ILE A 207 -21.14 -31.09 -7.10
N ARG A 208 -20.69 -32.33 -7.08
CA ARG A 208 -21.51 -33.46 -6.63
C ARG A 208 -21.15 -33.73 -5.16
N LEU A 209 -22.14 -33.61 -4.30
CA LEU A 209 -22.05 -33.85 -2.85
C LEU A 209 -22.74 -35.19 -2.53
N ASN A 210 -22.11 -35.98 -1.69
CA ASN A 210 -22.64 -37.27 -1.26
C ASN A 210 -22.79 -37.30 0.26
N ASP A 211 -23.87 -37.94 0.73
CA ASP A 211 -24.21 -38.15 2.15
C ASP A 211 -24.18 -36.83 2.94
N GLY A 212 -25.31 -36.12 2.89
CA GLY A 212 -25.35 -34.81 3.51
C GLY A 212 -26.73 -34.30 3.88
N TYR A 213 -26.71 -33.08 4.46
CA TYR A 213 -27.91 -32.36 4.88
C TYR A 213 -27.91 -30.96 4.30
N ARG A 214 -29.09 -30.55 3.85
CA ARG A 214 -29.36 -29.16 3.44
C ARG A 214 -30.29 -28.54 4.48
N TYR A 215 -29.86 -27.44 5.03
CA TYR A 215 -30.63 -26.59 5.94
C TYR A 215 -31.02 -25.31 5.20
N GLU A 216 -32.30 -24.99 5.26
CA GLU A 216 -32.83 -23.79 4.60
C GLU A 216 -33.73 -23.02 5.56
N GLU A 217 -33.46 -21.74 5.75
CA GLU A 217 -34.32 -20.83 6.50
C GLU A 217 -35.43 -20.33 5.57
N ILE A 218 -36.68 -20.62 5.95
CA ILE A 218 -37.87 -20.17 5.20
C ILE A 218 -38.16 -18.72 5.62
N LEU A 219 -37.99 -17.80 4.69
CA LEU A 219 -38.31 -16.39 4.93
C LEU A 219 -39.82 -16.24 5.07
N ALA A 220 -40.28 -15.73 6.20
CA ALA A 220 -41.69 -15.46 6.44
C ALA A 220 -42.17 -14.31 5.56
N GLU A 221 -43.23 -14.50 4.80
CA GLU A 221 -43.83 -13.48 3.94
C GLU A 221 -44.40 -12.27 4.70
N ASN A 222 -44.76 -12.43 5.99
CA ASN A 222 -45.33 -11.37 6.82
C ASN A 222 -44.33 -10.79 7.83
N PRO A 223 -44.19 -9.46 7.94
CA PRO A 223 -43.29 -8.80 8.89
C PRO A 223 -43.57 -9.18 10.38
N ASN A 224 -44.80 -9.54 10.72
CA ASN A 224 -45.19 -9.90 12.06
C ASN A 224 -44.85 -11.35 12.48
N SER A 225 -44.47 -12.21 11.51
CA SER A 225 -44.06 -13.60 11.76
C SER A 225 -42.55 -13.78 11.91
N LYS A 226 -41.78 -12.69 11.98
CA LYS A 226 -40.29 -12.71 12.18
C LYS A 226 -39.89 -13.35 13.51
N GLN A 227 -40.82 -13.55 14.44
CA GLN A 227 -40.57 -14.18 15.74
C GLN A 227 -40.35 -15.70 15.62
N TYR A 228 -40.86 -16.32 14.57
CA TYR A 228 -40.67 -17.74 14.24
C TYR A 228 -39.76 -17.83 13.01
N LYS A 229 -38.61 -18.46 13.14
CA LYS A 229 -37.66 -18.74 12.03
C LYS A 229 -37.86 -20.20 11.57
N PRO A 230 -38.87 -20.48 10.75
CA PRO A 230 -39.08 -21.85 10.28
C PRO A 230 -37.88 -22.26 9.43
N HIS A 231 -37.37 -23.45 9.68
CA HIS A 231 -36.26 -24.00 8.94
C HIS A 231 -36.62 -25.40 8.44
N THR A 232 -36.07 -25.76 7.28
CA THR A 232 -36.23 -27.09 6.70
C THR A 232 -34.88 -27.79 6.72
N GLN A 233 -34.88 -29.06 7.13
CA GLN A 233 -33.73 -29.94 7.05
C GLN A 233 -34.03 -31.06 6.08
N ILE A 234 -33.23 -31.20 5.01
CA ILE A 234 -33.39 -32.21 3.97
C ILE A 234 -32.13 -33.09 3.98
N TYR A 235 -32.29 -34.36 4.17
CA TYR A 235 -31.22 -35.36 3.96
C TYR A 235 -31.16 -35.69 2.46
N PHE A 236 -29.94 -35.82 1.91
CA PHE A 236 -29.72 -36.26 0.55
C PHE A 236 -28.58 -37.29 0.47
N GLU A 237 -28.77 -38.30 -0.33
CA GLU A 237 -27.71 -39.27 -0.68
C GLU A 237 -26.74 -38.62 -1.68
N THR A 238 -27.30 -37.91 -2.68
CA THR A 238 -26.52 -37.15 -3.66
C THR A 238 -27.21 -35.83 -3.94
N HIS A 239 -26.42 -34.75 -3.95
CA HIS A 239 -26.89 -33.42 -4.29
C HIS A 239 -25.91 -32.77 -5.29
N GLU A 240 -26.42 -32.24 -6.39
CA GLU A 240 -25.60 -31.61 -7.43
C GLU A 240 -25.85 -30.12 -7.45
N ILE A 241 -24.75 -29.37 -7.42
CA ILE A 241 -24.75 -27.90 -7.53
C ILE A 241 -24.03 -27.54 -8.81
N TYR A 242 -24.68 -26.75 -9.64
CA TYR A 242 -24.14 -26.26 -10.89
C TYR A 242 -23.74 -24.79 -10.71
N ILE A 243 -22.49 -24.49 -11.01
CA ILE A 243 -21.95 -23.12 -10.99
C ILE A 243 -21.62 -22.75 -12.42
N ASP A 244 -22.30 -21.74 -12.96
CA ASP A 244 -22.00 -21.22 -14.29
C ASP A 244 -20.65 -20.51 -14.26
N LEU A 245 -19.66 -21.12 -14.88
CA LEU A 245 -18.31 -20.59 -14.99
C LEU A 245 -18.16 -19.57 -16.12
N LYS A 246 -19.16 -19.41 -16.99
CA LYS A 246 -19.09 -18.41 -18.07
C LYS A 246 -18.88 -17.00 -17.54
N GLN A 247 -19.44 -16.67 -16.39
CA GLN A 247 -19.19 -15.43 -15.70
C GLN A 247 -17.81 -15.36 -15.05
N ILE A 248 -17.12 -16.49 -14.92
CA ILE A 248 -15.85 -16.67 -14.20
C ILE A 248 -14.71 -16.97 -15.20
N TYR A 249 -14.96 -17.76 -16.27
CA TYR A 249 -13.95 -18.14 -17.28
C TYR A 249 -13.81 -17.16 -18.45
N ASN A 250 -14.84 -16.39 -18.80
CA ASN A 250 -14.70 -15.29 -19.75
C ASN A 250 -13.99 -14.11 -19.08
N VAL A 251 -12.88 -14.39 -18.39
CA VAL A 251 -12.02 -13.32 -17.92
C VAL A 251 -11.27 -12.80 -19.14
N ASP A 252 -11.78 -11.75 -19.71
CA ASP A 252 -11.03 -10.96 -20.69
C ASP A 252 -9.84 -10.33 -19.96
N PHE A 253 -8.65 -10.90 -20.17
CA PHE A 253 -7.41 -10.35 -19.61
C PHE A 253 -7.10 -8.95 -20.14
N SER A 254 -7.78 -8.50 -21.16
CA SER A 254 -7.71 -7.13 -21.68
C SER A 254 -8.71 -6.18 -21.01
N GLU A 255 -9.62 -6.69 -20.17
CA GLU A 255 -10.61 -5.87 -19.49
C GLU A 255 -9.99 -4.92 -18.47
N GLU A 256 -10.27 -3.63 -18.61
CA GLU A 256 -9.69 -2.54 -17.85
C GLU A 256 -10.75 -1.79 -17.03
N ARG A 257 -11.33 -2.47 -16.04
CA ARG A 257 -12.39 -1.89 -15.18
C ARG A 257 -11.86 -0.95 -14.10
N TYR A 258 -10.60 -1.13 -13.68
CA TYR A 258 -10.03 -0.39 -12.56
C TYR A 258 -9.14 0.73 -13.07
N ASN A 259 -9.59 1.98 -12.97
CA ASN A 259 -8.89 3.15 -13.50
C ASN A 259 -8.63 4.27 -12.49
N ASN A 260 -9.07 4.14 -11.22
CA ASN A 260 -9.17 5.26 -10.29
C ASN A 260 -8.22 5.21 -9.08
N THR A 261 -7.16 4.40 -9.11
CA THR A 261 -6.21 4.42 -7.98
C THR A 261 -5.21 5.57 -8.14
N PHE A 262 -4.83 6.21 -7.03
CA PHE A 262 -3.84 7.31 -7.00
C PHE A 262 -2.51 6.97 -7.69
N ARG A 263 -2.13 5.67 -7.72
CA ARG A 263 -0.90 5.19 -8.37
C ARG A 263 -0.98 5.19 -9.89
N MET A 264 -2.18 5.13 -10.46
CA MET A 264 -2.45 5.12 -11.91
C MET A 264 -2.54 6.53 -12.50
N GLN A 265 -2.40 7.57 -11.67
CA GLN A 265 -2.59 8.95 -12.07
C GLN A 265 -1.27 9.68 -12.30
N ASN A 266 -1.24 10.54 -13.30
CA ASN A 266 -0.17 11.50 -13.52
C ASN A 266 -0.36 12.76 -12.64
N THR A 267 0.61 13.68 -12.65
CA THR A 267 0.56 14.89 -11.81
C THR A 267 -0.67 15.76 -12.07
N LYS A 268 -1.13 15.89 -13.31
CA LYS A 268 -2.34 16.68 -13.63
C LYS A 268 -3.60 16.01 -13.09
N GLN A 269 -3.71 14.70 -13.28
CA GLN A 269 -4.83 13.90 -12.77
C GLN A 269 -4.85 13.87 -11.24
N LEU A 270 -3.68 13.73 -10.60
CA LEU A 270 -3.56 13.75 -9.13
C LEU A 270 -4.04 15.10 -8.57
N ASN A 271 -3.61 16.22 -9.15
CA ASN A 271 -4.03 17.54 -8.70
C ASN A 271 -5.56 17.70 -8.79
N TYR A 272 -6.14 17.32 -9.93
CA TYR A 272 -7.60 17.35 -10.11
C TYR A 272 -8.33 16.45 -9.11
N SER A 273 -7.79 15.24 -8.88
CA SER A 273 -8.40 14.28 -7.93
C SER A 273 -8.30 14.78 -6.48
N ILE A 274 -7.17 15.40 -6.10
CA ILE A 274 -6.98 16.01 -4.76
C ILE A 274 -8.02 17.10 -4.54
N ASP A 275 -8.11 18.07 -5.46
CA ASP A 275 -9.07 19.19 -5.37
C ASP A 275 -10.52 18.66 -5.29
N SER A 276 -10.86 17.67 -6.10
CA SER A 276 -12.19 17.05 -6.10
C SER A 276 -12.50 16.34 -4.78
N LEU A 277 -11.54 15.55 -4.24
CA LEU A 277 -11.70 14.82 -2.99
C LEU A 277 -11.78 15.76 -1.78
N GLU A 278 -10.98 16.83 -1.75
CA GLU A 278 -11.03 17.84 -0.68
C GLU A 278 -12.37 18.56 -0.68
N ASN A 279 -12.83 19.03 -1.84
CA ASN A 279 -14.14 19.69 -1.96
C ASN A 279 -15.30 18.77 -1.55
N LYS A 280 -15.20 17.48 -1.90
CA LYS A 280 -16.18 16.47 -1.47
C LYS A 280 -16.17 16.27 0.03
N LEU A 281 -14.99 16.18 0.63
CA LEU A 281 -14.82 16.00 2.07
C LEU A 281 -15.41 17.19 2.85
N VAL A 282 -15.15 18.44 2.41
CA VAL A 282 -15.72 19.66 3.02
C VAL A 282 -17.25 19.60 2.99
N LYS A 283 -17.85 19.32 1.84
CA LYS A 283 -19.32 19.18 1.72
C LYS A 283 -19.90 18.10 2.62
N GLU A 284 -19.18 16.99 2.78
CA GLU A 284 -19.60 15.91 3.67
C GLU A 284 -19.52 16.31 5.15
N TYR A 285 -18.50 17.08 5.54
CA TYR A 285 -18.40 17.66 6.89
C TYR A 285 -19.56 18.63 7.16
N GLU A 286 -19.88 19.52 6.23
CA GLU A 286 -21.00 20.46 6.33
C GLU A 286 -22.32 19.70 6.46
N SER A 287 -22.58 18.75 5.57
CA SER A 287 -23.79 17.92 5.60
C SER A 287 -23.91 17.11 6.89
N PHE A 288 -22.81 16.53 7.37
CA PHE A 288 -22.80 15.79 8.62
C PHE A 288 -23.10 16.72 9.81
N SER A 289 -22.45 17.88 9.86
CA SER A 289 -22.65 18.89 10.93
C SER A 289 -24.10 19.35 10.97
N GLU A 290 -24.69 19.67 9.82
CA GLU A 290 -26.11 20.09 9.72
C GLU A 290 -27.07 18.96 10.16
N ASN A 291 -26.83 17.73 9.68
CA ASN A 291 -27.65 16.57 10.05
C ASN A 291 -27.51 16.22 11.54
N PHE A 292 -26.31 16.34 12.09
CA PHE A 292 -26.07 16.11 13.52
C PHE A 292 -26.80 17.15 14.35
N TYR A 293 -26.72 18.44 13.99
CA TYR A 293 -27.43 19.52 14.64
C TYR A 293 -28.96 19.30 14.61
N LYS A 294 -29.52 18.89 13.46
CA LYS A 294 -30.95 18.57 13.34
C LYS A 294 -31.37 17.40 14.26
N ARG A 295 -30.50 16.42 14.48
CA ARG A 295 -30.76 15.24 15.34
C ARG A 295 -30.70 15.56 16.84
N THR A 296 -30.02 16.64 17.24
CA THR A 296 -29.97 17.04 18.65
C THR A 296 -31.33 17.52 19.18
N GLY A 297 -32.33 17.70 18.31
CA GLY A 297 -33.67 18.19 18.69
C GLY A 297 -33.76 19.69 18.91
N VAL A 298 -32.65 20.41 19.04
CA VAL A 298 -32.61 21.86 19.23
C VAL A 298 -33.26 22.60 18.06
N PHE A 299 -33.06 22.09 16.84
CA PHE A 299 -33.67 22.67 15.62
C PHE A 299 -35.20 22.61 15.64
N ASN A 300 -35.80 21.53 16.15
CA ASN A 300 -37.26 21.38 16.22
C ASN A 300 -37.87 22.37 17.23
N PHE A 301 -37.14 22.79 18.25
CA PHE A 301 -37.57 23.80 19.22
C PHE A 301 -37.64 25.20 18.59
N GLN A 302 -36.63 25.59 17.81
CA GLN A 302 -36.60 26.90 17.14
C GLN A 302 -37.68 27.05 16.08
N THR A 303 -37.90 26.01 15.25
CA THR A 303 -38.90 26.04 14.17
C THR A 303 -40.33 25.91 14.66
N ARG A 304 -40.58 25.20 15.76
CA ARG A 304 -41.93 24.93 16.28
C ARG A 304 -42.48 26.11 17.08
N TYR A 305 -41.62 26.91 17.67
CA TYR A 305 -42.07 27.98 18.56
C TYR A 305 -41.83 29.40 18.05
N ASN A 306 -41.28 29.64 16.89
CA ASN A 306 -41.09 30.94 16.25
C ASN A 306 -40.91 32.14 17.20
N ARG A 307 -40.52 31.86 18.46
CA ARG A 307 -40.23 32.84 19.47
C ARG A 307 -38.73 33.06 19.56
N PRO A 308 -38.26 34.30 19.43
CA PRO A 308 -36.88 34.57 19.83
C PRO A 308 -36.71 34.05 21.26
N PHE A 309 -35.70 33.26 21.53
CA PHE A 309 -35.31 32.91 22.87
C PHE A 309 -35.12 34.22 23.62
N GLU A 310 -36.14 34.67 24.36
CA GLU A 310 -35.90 35.62 25.43
C GLU A 310 -34.88 34.98 26.35
N LYS A 311 -33.77 35.67 26.55
CA LYS A 311 -32.67 35.29 27.44
C LYS A 311 -33.09 35.33 28.92
N ASN A 312 -34.29 34.89 29.20
CA ASN A 312 -34.71 34.60 30.56
C ASN A 312 -34.04 33.28 30.92
N SER A 313 -32.99 33.39 31.69
CA SER A 313 -32.25 32.32 32.29
C SER A 313 -33.23 31.32 32.91
N ILE A 314 -33.65 30.31 32.12
CA ILE A 314 -34.15 29.07 32.68
C ILE A 314 -32.94 28.54 33.42
N ASP A 315 -33.03 28.57 34.73
CA ASP A 315 -32.00 28.06 35.60
C ASP A 315 -31.93 26.54 35.38
N ILE A 316 -31.09 26.13 34.42
CA ILE A 316 -30.92 24.73 34.02
C ILE A 316 -30.33 23.87 35.16
N THR A 317 -29.99 24.51 36.29
CA THR A 317 -29.47 23.82 37.47
C THR A 317 -30.50 22.92 38.16
N ASN A 318 -31.80 22.93 37.76
CA ASN A 318 -32.86 22.14 38.38
C ASN A 318 -33.69 21.27 37.43
N TYR A 319 -32.98 20.52 36.50
CA TYR A 319 -33.64 19.49 35.69
C TYR A 319 -34.30 18.36 36.53
N THR A 320 -33.89 18.17 37.79
CA THR A 320 -34.54 17.31 38.75
C THR A 320 -35.98 17.77 39.11
N SER A 321 -36.32 19.08 38.97
CA SER A 321 -37.67 19.57 39.19
C SER A 321 -38.62 19.15 38.07
N ILE A 322 -38.16 19.13 36.79
CA ILE A 322 -38.98 18.74 35.64
C ILE A 322 -39.37 17.26 35.69
N LEU A 323 -38.48 16.40 36.19
CA LEU A 323 -38.74 14.96 36.31
C LEU A 323 -39.68 14.63 37.46
N ARG A 324 -39.80 15.50 38.50
CA ARG A 324 -40.66 15.25 39.66
C ARG A 324 -42.14 15.23 39.34
N ASP A 325 -42.57 15.87 38.25
CA ASP A 325 -43.97 15.93 37.83
C ASP A 325 -44.46 14.63 37.14
N PHE A 326 -43.54 13.69 36.92
CA PHE A 326 -43.82 12.39 36.29
C PHE A 326 -43.79 11.27 37.33
N ASP A 327 -44.62 10.24 37.13
CA ASP A 327 -44.55 9.01 37.92
C ASP A 327 -43.21 8.27 37.74
N PHE A 328 -42.83 7.44 38.70
CA PHE A 328 -41.54 6.76 38.72
C PHE A 328 -41.25 5.93 37.45
N SER A 329 -42.28 5.29 36.88
CA SER A 329 -42.14 4.49 35.65
C SER A 329 -41.83 5.36 34.43
N SER A 330 -42.48 6.52 34.33
CA SER A 330 -42.25 7.51 33.28
C SER A 330 -40.89 8.18 33.42
N GLN A 331 -40.43 8.51 34.63
CA GLN A 331 -39.09 9.04 34.89
C GLN A 331 -38.03 8.05 34.42
N LYS A 332 -38.16 6.78 34.77
CA LYS A 332 -37.24 5.72 34.34
C LYS A 332 -37.22 5.57 32.80
N SER A 333 -38.39 5.61 32.17
CA SER A 333 -38.55 5.52 30.72
C SER A 333 -37.86 6.69 29.99
N ILE A 334 -38.07 7.92 30.51
CA ILE A 334 -37.42 9.14 29.95
C ILE A 334 -35.90 9.05 30.06
N ILE A 335 -35.39 8.68 31.25
CA ILE A 335 -33.94 8.55 31.48
C ILE A 335 -33.34 7.50 30.55
N ASN A 336 -33.95 6.31 30.47
CA ASN A 336 -33.47 5.25 29.55
C ASN A 336 -33.53 5.69 28.09
N SER A 337 -34.54 6.45 27.68
CA SER A 337 -34.65 6.97 26.30
C SER A 337 -33.55 7.98 25.99
N VAL A 338 -33.25 8.88 26.95
CA VAL A 338 -32.16 9.84 26.80
C VAL A 338 -30.80 9.14 26.75
N GLU A 339 -30.57 8.18 27.67
CA GLU A 339 -29.33 7.39 27.68
C GLU A 339 -29.11 6.64 26.35
N ASN A 340 -30.17 5.95 25.88
CA ASN A 340 -30.09 5.25 24.59
C ASN A 340 -29.85 6.21 23.43
N ASN A 341 -30.45 7.39 23.43
CA ASN A 341 -30.23 8.40 22.40
C ASN A 341 -28.78 8.89 22.44
N ILE A 342 -28.25 9.22 23.62
CA ILE A 342 -26.84 9.66 23.77
C ILE A 342 -25.87 8.55 23.30
N ASN A 343 -26.10 7.31 23.74
CA ASN A 343 -25.24 6.19 23.33
C ASN A 343 -25.26 5.97 21.83
N ASN A 344 -26.44 6.08 21.20
CA ASN A 344 -26.57 6.00 19.74
C ASN A 344 -25.84 7.16 19.03
N GLN A 345 -25.88 8.36 19.59
CA GLN A 345 -25.15 9.51 19.04
C GLN A 345 -23.64 9.36 19.18
N ILE A 346 -23.16 8.86 20.33
CA ILE A 346 -21.74 8.56 20.55
C ILE A 346 -21.26 7.51 19.53
N ALA A 347 -22.00 6.41 19.36
CA ALA A 347 -21.66 5.37 18.39
C ALA A 347 -21.62 5.92 16.95
N ASN A 348 -22.58 6.79 16.60
CA ASN A 348 -22.61 7.44 15.28
C ASN A 348 -21.38 8.36 15.08
N LEU A 349 -21.03 9.18 16.08
CA LEU A 349 -19.85 10.03 16.04
C LEU A 349 -18.57 9.24 15.89
N GLN A 350 -18.42 8.12 16.61
CA GLN A 350 -17.26 7.23 16.49
C GLN A 350 -17.14 6.64 15.09
N THR A 351 -18.26 6.18 14.52
CA THR A 351 -18.32 5.64 13.16
C THR A 351 -17.94 6.72 12.13
N GLN A 352 -18.50 7.93 12.27
CA GLN A 352 -18.19 9.03 11.35
C GLN A 352 -16.75 9.51 11.47
N LYS A 353 -16.19 9.55 12.68
CA LYS A 353 -14.76 9.84 12.90
C LYS A 353 -13.87 8.85 12.14
N SER A 354 -14.19 7.55 12.20
CA SER A 354 -13.47 6.52 11.44
C SER A 354 -13.62 6.71 9.94
N ASN A 355 -14.82 7.01 9.45
CA ASN A 355 -15.09 7.25 8.03
C ASN A 355 -14.32 8.47 7.50
N PHE A 356 -14.30 9.56 8.24
CA PHE A 356 -13.56 10.78 7.87
C PHE A 356 -12.05 10.52 7.87
N PHE A 357 -11.53 9.82 8.88
CA PHE A 357 -10.12 9.42 8.90
C PHE A 357 -9.71 8.62 7.65
N ILE A 358 -10.55 7.66 7.22
CA ILE A 358 -10.27 6.89 5.99
C ILE A 358 -10.25 7.81 4.76
N LYS A 359 -11.19 8.78 4.67
CA LYS A 359 -11.24 9.73 3.55
C LYS A 359 -10.04 10.67 3.52
N GLU A 360 -9.64 11.20 4.67
CA GLU A 360 -8.42 12.00 4.82
C GLU A 360 -7.18 11.19 4.43
N LYS A 361 -7.09 9.93 4.86
CA LYS A 361 -6.01 9.03 4.46
C LYS A 361 -5.96 8.84 2.93
N ILE A 362 -7.12 8.69 2.27
CA ILE A 362 -7.19 8.60 0.80
C ILE A 362 -6.66 9.89 0.15
N ILE A 363 -7.02 11.06 0.66
CA ILE A 363 -6.50 12.35 0.17
C ILE A 363 -4.99 12.43 0.37
N ASN A 364 -4.50 12.04 1.54
CA ASN A 364 -3.07 12.03 1.86
C ASN A 364 -2.28 11.09 0.95
N LEU A 365 -2.83 9.91 0.60
CA LEU A 365 -2.25 8.99 -0.37
C LEU A 365 -2.10 9.64 -1.77
N HIS A 366 -3.09 10.42 -2.22
CA HIS A 366 -2.99 11.18 -3.49
C HIS A 366 -1.93 12.27 -3.41
N LYS A 367 -1.91 13.06 -2.31
CA LYS A 367 -0.91 14.11 -2.09
C LYS A 367 0.52 13.54 -1.99
N THR A 368 0.70 12.44 -1.27
CA THR A 368 2.00 11.75 -1.14
C THR A 368 2.46 11.26 -2.51
N SER A 369 1.55 10.63 -3.28
CA SER A 369 1.86 10.20 -4.64
C SER A 369 2.23 11.36 -5.56
N PHE A 370 1.59 12.54 -5.42
CA PHE A 370 1.92 13.74 -6.15
C PHE A 370 3.34 14.22 -5.83
N HIS A 371 3.71 14.32 -4.56
CA HIS A 371 5.05 14.73 -4.13
C HIS A 371 6.13 13.73 -4.55
N ASP A 372 5.82 12.43 -4.57
CA ASP A 372 6.75 11.38 -4.96
C ASP A 372 7.21 11.51 -6.42
N LYS A 373 6.34 12.04 -7.32
CA LYS A 373 6.73 12.29 -8.72
C LYS A 373 7.94 13.20 -8.85
N TYR A 374 8.16 14.09 -7.88
CA TYR A 374 9.28 15.03 -7.84
C TYR A 374 10.39 14.58 -6.89
N SER A 375 10.03 14.03 -5.74
CA SER A 375 10.98 13.63 -4.69
C SER A 375 11.91 12.51 -5.16
N ILE A 376 11.38 11.48 -5.84
CA ILE A 376 12.14 10.33 -6.33
C ILE A 376 13.22 10.72 -7.37
N PRO A 377 12.92 11.52 -8.42
CA PRO A 377 13.95 12.01 -9.30
C PRO A 377 15.08 12.77 -8.59
N ILE A 378 14.72 13.65 -7.65
CA ILE A 378 15.71 14.44 -6.90
C ILE A 378 16.56 13.58 -5.99
N SER A 379 15.99 12.52 -5.41
CA SER A 379 16.75 11.59 -4.58
C SER A 379 17.90 10.90 -5.33
N THR A 380 17.73 10.63 -6.63
CA THR A 380 18.79 10.03 -7.43
C THR A 380 20.02 10.95 -7.51
N LEU A 381 19.79 12.25 -7.68
CA LEU A 381 20.87 13.26 -7.71
C LEU A 381 21.53 13.41 -6.34
N ILE A 382 20.75 13.45 -5.26
CA ILE A 382 21.28 13.58 -3.89
C ILE A 382 22.14 12.36 -3.53
N LEU A 383 21.68 11.16 -3.84
CA LEU A 383 22.42 9.93 -3.57
C LEU A 383 23.68 9.80 -4.44
N PHE A 384 23.68 10.34 -5.66
CA PHE A 384 24.90 10.49 -6.44
C PHE A 384 25.92 11.42 -5.74
N ILE A 385 25.46 12.62 -5.30
CA ILE A 385 26.33 13.59 -4.60
C ILE A 385 26.86 13.02 -3.30
N LEU A 386 26.12 12.13 -2.63
CA LEU A 386 26.54 11.41 -1.44
C LEU A 386 27.55 10.30 -1.76
N GLY A 387 27.28 9.52 -2.79
CA GLY A 387 28.07 8.34 -3.13
C GLY A 387 29.48 8.65 -3.64
N ALA A 388 29.63 9.69 -4.45
CA ALA A 388 30.94 10.03 -5.02
C ALA A 388 32.00 10.41 -3.98
N PRO A 389 31.72 11.27 -2.97
CA PRO A 389 32.67 11.54 -1.89
C PRO A 389 32.93 10.30 -1.02
N LEU A 390 31.91 9.49 -0.73
CA LEU A 390 32.09 8.24 0.03
C LEU A 390 33.06 7.30 -0.65
N GLY A 391 32.89 7.08 -1.96
CA GLY A 391 33.82 6.27 -2.77
C GLY A 391 35.25 6.83 -2.75
N ALA A 392 35.40 8.16 -2.89
CA ALA A 392 36.72 8.79 -2.88
C ALA A 392 37.47 8.69 -1.53
N ILE A 393 36.73 8.56 -0.42
CA ILE A 393 37.32 8.43 0.94
C ILE A 393 37.66 6.97 1.26
N ILE A 394 36.88 6.03 0.75
CA ILE A 394 37.09 4.59 0.96
C ILE A 394 38.26 4.16 0.05
N ARG A 395 39.49 4.17 0.61
CA ARG A 395 40.72 3.84 -0.11
C ARG A 395 41.14 2.38 -0.04
N LYS A 396 40.54 1.58 0.87
CA LYS A 396 40.92 0.20 1.16
C LYS A 396 39.69 -0.65 1.43
N GLY A 397 39.68 -1.88 0.95
CA GLY A 397 38.62 -2.83 1.27
C GLY A 397 38.03 -3.61 0.07
N GLY A 398 38.62 -3.48 -1.11
CA GLY A 398 38.17 -4.19 -2.30
C GLY A 398 36.70 -3.88 -2.64
N PHE A 399 36.04 -4.77 -3.36
CA PHE A 399 34.65 -4.62 -3.81
C PHE A 399 33.62 -4.63 -2.63
N GLY A 400 33.90 -5.36 -1.55
CA GLY A 400 32.90 -5.63 -0.49
C GLY A 400 32.55 -4.41 0.35
N PHE A 401 33.54 -3.65 0.82
CA PHE A 401 33.31 -2.52 1.72
C PHE A 401 32.49 -1.38 1.10
N PRO A 402 32.74 -0.95 -0.16
CA PRO A 402 31.88 0.00 -0.87
C PRO A 402 30.44 -0.45 -1.00
N VAL A 403 30.20 -1.73 -1.30
CA VAL A 403 28.84 -2.28 -1.45
C VAL A 403 28.08 -2.25 -0.11
N VAL A 404 28.71 -2.69 0.99
CA VAL A 404 28.10 -2.66 2.33
C VAL A 404 27.78 -1.23 2.74
N THR A 405 28.71 -0.28 2.50
CA THR A 405 28.50 1.14 2.82
C THR A 405 27.32 1.71 2.03
N ALA A 406 27.24 1.41 0.73
CA ALA A 406 26.14 1.82 -0.12
C ALA A 406 24.79 1.26 0.39
N LEU A 407 24.78 -0.01 0.75
CA LEU A 407 23.57 -0.68 1.25
C LEU A 407 23.08 -0.04 2.56
N ILE A 408 23.97 0.20 3.51
CA ILE A 408 23.63 0.85 4.79
C ILE A 408 23.05 2.25 4.54
N MET A 409 23.69 3.07 3.69
CA MET A 409 23.21 4.41 3.40
C MET A 409 21.88 4.41 2.65
N PHE A 410 21.69 3.44 1.74
CA PHE A 410 20.41 3.28 1.03
C PHE A 410 19.30 2.82 1.98
N LEU A 411 19.57 1.85 2.86
CA LEU A 411 18.59 1.39 3.84
C LEU A 411 18.16 2.53 4.78
N PHE A 412 19.14 3.34 5.25
CA PHE A 412 18.82 4.53 6.06
C PHE A 412 17.90 5.50 5.29
N TYR A 413 18.24 5.84 4.03
CA TYR A 413 17.41 6.66 3.16
C TYR A 413 16.01 6.06 2.98
N HIS A 414 15.93 4.78 2.66
CA HIS A 414 14.68 4.08 2.33
C HIS A 414 13.75 3.96 3.55
N PHE A 415 14.26 3.52 4.69
CA PHE A 415 13.46 3.39 5.89
C PHE A 415 12.97 4.73 6.42
N LEU A 416 13.85 5.76 6.44
CA LEU A 416 13.45 7.10 6.83
C LEU A 416 12.28 7.60 5.96
N GLY A 417 12.34 7.37 4.64
CA GLY A 417 11.27 7.72 3.71
C GLY A 417 9.99 6.92 3.95
N THR A 418 10.12 5.64 4.14
CA THR A 418 8.95 4.75 4.33
C THR A 418 8.20 5.08 5.63
N PHE A 419 8.91 5.25 6.75
CA PHE A 419 8.28 5.64 8.03
C PHE A 419 7.60 7.00 7.95
N ALA A 420 8.27 7.98 7.33
CA ALA A 420 7.69 9.31 7.18
C ALA A 420 6.46 9.31 6.26
N LYS A 421 6.48 8.54 5.17
CA LYS A 421 5.30 8.40 4.30
C LYS A 421 4.12 7.78 5.03
N ASN A 422 4.33 6.69 5.76
CA ASN A 422 3.27 6.07 6.54
C ASN A 422 2.66 7.06 7.55
N ALA A 423 3.49 7.82 8.26
CA ALA A 423 3.02 8.86 9.18
C ALA A 423 2.26 10.00 8.47
N ALA A 424 2.66 10.35 7.24
CA ALA A 424 1.97 11.36 6.43
C ALA A 424 0.64 10.85 5.86
N GLU A 425 0.56 9.58 5.48
CA GLU A 425 -0.66 8.94 5.04
C GLU A 425 -1.71 8.91 6.15
N ASP A 426 -1.28 8.65 7.39
CA ASP A 426 -2.15 8.67 8.57
C ASP A 426 -2.44 10.08 9.11
N GLY A 427 -1.91 11.13 8.46
CA GLY A 427 -2.15 12.52 8.83
C GLY A 427 -1.34 13.02 10.03
N SER A 428 -0.41 12.21 10.58
CA SER A 428 0.43 12.61 11.73
C SER A 428 1.43 13.71 11.37
N ILE A 429 1.88 13.76 10.12
CA ILE A 429 2.76 14.81 9.57
C ILE A 429 2.24 15.26 8.20
N SER A 430 2.68 16.44 7.73
CA SER A 430 2.29 16.90 6.40
C SER A 430 2.82 15.98 5.30
N THR A 431 2.05 15.79 4.24
CA THR A 431 2.39 14.94 3.09
C THR A 431 3.65 15.41 2.36
N PHE A 432 3.90 16.73 2.37
CA PHE A 432 5.15 17.30 1.86
C PHE A 432 6.35 16.78 2.66
N ILE A 433 6.34 16.93 3.99
CA ILE A 433 7.42 16.43 4.85
C ILE A 433 7.59 14.91 4.68
N GLY A 434 6.49 14.15 4.68
CA GLY A 434 6.51 12.70 4.50
C GLY A 434 7.24 12.23 3.24
N SER A 435 7.03 12.91 2.12
CA SER A 435 7.68 12.56 0.86
C SER A 435 9.10 13.11 0.69
N TRP A 436 9.46 14.20 1.40
CA TRP A 436 10.72 14.91 1.18
C TRP A 436 11.75 14.71 2.30
N ILE A 437 11.38 14.19 3.47
CA ILE A 437 12.27 14.14 4.65
C ILE A 437 13.57 13.37 4.37
N SER A 438 13.51 12.26 3.62
CA SER A 438 14.72 11.52 3.25
C SER A 438 15.69 12.40 2.46
N ASN A 439 15.17 13.18 1.52
CA ASN A 439 15.96 14.12 0.71
C ASN A 439 16.50 15.27 1.55
N ILE A 440 15.67 15.83 2.45
CA ILE A 440 16.04 16.91 3.36
C ILE A 440 17.17 16.49 4.30
N VAL A 441 17.12 15.25 4.81
CA VAL A 441 18.16 14.73 5.73
C VAL A 441 19.42 14.31 4.97
N MET A 442 19.28 13.69 3.80
CA MET A 442 20.43 13.19 3.04
C MET A 442 21.23 14.31 2.36
N LEU A 443 20.60 15.41 1.97
CA LEU A 443 21.27 16.52 1.30
C LEU A 443 22.37 17.18 2.15
N PRO A 444 22.13 17.58 3.42
CA PRO A 444 23.20 18.09 4.30
C PRO A 444 24.33 17.10 4.50
N ILE A 445 24.03 15.82 4.64
CA ILE A 445 25.02 14.75 4.79
C ILE A 445 25.88 14.68 3.51
N ALA A 446 25.26 14.68 2.33
CA ALA A 446 25.96 14.66 1.05
C ALA A 446 26.88 15.88 0.87
N VAL A 447 26.40 17.09 1.22
CA VAL A 447 27.19 18.34 1.15
C VAL A 447 28.35 18.31 2.16
N TYR A 448 28.11 17.82 3.38
CA TYR A 448 29.16 17.67 4.38
C TYR A 448 30.28 16.73 3.90
N LEU A 449 29.91 15.55 3.38
CA LEU A 449 30.85 14.57 2.85
C LEU A 449 31.63 15.12 1.65
N LEU A 450 30.95 15.87 0.76
CA LEU A 450 31.58 16.49 -0.39
C LEU A 450 32.64 17.52 0.02
N LYS A 451 32.33 18.41 1.00
CA LYS A 451 33.32 19.36 1.55
C LYS A 451 34.50 18.63 2.18
N ARG A 452 34.24 17.56 2.91
CA ARG A 452 35.29 16.81 3.63
C ARG A 452 36.20 16.04 2.67
N ALA A 453 35.65 15.38 1.65
CA ALA A 453 36.42 14.71 0.61
C ALA A 453 37.28 15.67 -0.24
N SER A 454 36.77 16.90 -0.43
CA SER A 454 37.54 17.94 -1.13
C SER A 454 38.74 18.44 -0.32
N SER A 455 38.66 18.48 1.02
CA SER A 455 39.72 18.99 1.92
C SER A 455 40.68 17.91 2.47
N ASP A 456 40.64 16.68 1.95
CA ASP A 456 41.49 15.54 2.36
C ASP A 456 41.43 15.16 3.85
N LYS A 457 40.37 15.55 4.54
CA LYS A 457 40.17 15.20 5.94
C LYS A 457 39.51 13.82 6.04
N SER A 458 40.10 12.90 6.83
CA SER A 458 39.48 11.58 7.10
C SER A 458 38.08 11.75 7.72
N ILE A 459 37.09 10.87 7.35
CA ILE A 459 35.70 10.99 7.84
C ILE A 459 35.58 10.88 9.34
N LEU A 460 36.37 9.99 9.91
CA LEU A 460 36.43 9.76 11.36
C LEU A 460 37.91 9.75 11.75
N ASN A 461 38.31 10.65 12.65
CA ASN A 461 39.48 10.35 13.49
C ASN A 461 39.03 9.27 14.49
N ILE A 462 38.89 8.04 13.95
CA ILE A 462 38.49 6.84 14.74
C ILE A 462 39.42 6.74 15.95
N ASP A 463 40.71 7.05 15.79
CA ASP A 463 41.68 7.07 16.87
C ASP A 463 41.32 8.07 17.98
N ASN A 464 40.76 9.22 17.64
CA ASN A 464 40.33 10.22 18.64
C ASN A 464 38.99 9.83 19.31
N ILE A 465 38.10 9.13 18.62
CA ILE A 465 36.85 8.64 19.22
C ILE A 465 37.15 7.47 20.17
N PHE A 466 37.98 6.52 19.76
CA PHE A 466 38.43 5.44 20.64
C PHE A 466 39.31 5.94 21.79
N ALA A 467 40.16 6.93 21.56
CA ALA A 467 40.92 7.58 22.62
C ALA A 467 40.02 8.33 23.62
N SER A 468 39.00 9.03 23.12
CA SER A 468 38.01 9.72 23.97
C SER A 468 37.13 8.75 24.75
N LEU A 469 36.69 7.63 24.13
CA LEU A 469 35.96 6.58 24.84
C LEU A 469 36.85 5.87 25.85
N LYS A 470 38.09 5.53 25.49
CA LYS A 470 39.07 4.90 26.37
C LYS A 470 39.44 5.81 27.55
N SER A 471 39.55 7.12 27.32
CA SER A 471 39.85 8.08 28.41
C SER A 471 38.65 8.28 29.36
N LYS A 472 37.40 8.14 28.88
CA LYS A 472 36.22 8.14 29.75
C LYS A 472 36.14 6.86 30.61
N PHE A 473 36.40 5.70 30.02
CA PHE A 473 36.39 4.41 30.74
C PHE A 473 37.56 4.27 31.72
N ILE A 474 38.69 5.01 31.55
CA ILE A 474 39.84 5.01 32.47
C ILE A 474 39.66 6.04 33.60
N LYS A 475 38.79 7.05 33.46
CA LYS A 475 38.48 8.01 34.53
C LYS A 475 37.39 7.53 35.50
N GLU A 476 36.74 6.42 35.23
CA GLU A 476 35.73 5.79 36.11
C GLU A 476 36.28 4.54 36.83
N LYS A 477 37.57 4.31 36.80
CA LYS A 477 38.29 3.39 37.65
C LYS A 477 39.32 4.22 38.45
#